data_a95e335db881cc342a9e6582434f5e75
#
_entry.id   a95e335db881cc342a9e6582434f5e75
#
_cell.length_a   1.000
_cell.length_b   1.000
_cell.length_c   1.000
_cell.angle_alpha   90.00
_cell.angle_beta   90.00
_cell.angle_gamma   90.00
#
_symmetry.space_group_name_H-M   'P 1'
#
loop_
_entity.id
_entity.type
_entity.pdbx_description
1 polymer ?
#
loop_
_entity_poly.entity_id
_entity_poly.type
_entity_poly.pdbx_seq_one_letter_code
_entity_poly.pdbx_strand_id
1 'polypeptide(L)'
;IFPEQMLPDERQAARLLLRRCGNQAQCLLDELAGRLQVRGVRLSPVAYLRGLIARASAGSFVPELGPRVAAEREQRQKDAIRRREREAEEQRLAAERATPEYQAKALAQRQKVRQMIDELKVRMGTNRRP
;
A
#
# COMPACT_ATOMS: atom_id res chain seq x y z
N ILE A 1 -7.46 10.54 -10.26
CA ILE A 1 -7.05 9.14 -10.49
C ILE A 1 -8.07 8.46 -11.38
N PHE A 2 -7.63 7.98 -12.53
CA PHE A 2 -8.49 7.32 -13.51
C PHE A 2 -8.62 5.83 -13.24
N PRO A 3 -9.75 5.19 -13.62
CA PRO A 3 -9.86 3.74 -13.65
C PRO A 3 -8.79 3.10 -14.52
N GLU A 4 -8.24 1.97 -14.09
CA GLU A 4 -7.20 1.24 -14.82
C GLU A 4 -7.68 0.74 -16.18
N GLN A 5 -8.96 0.46 -16.30
CA GLN A 5 -9.59 -0.06 -17.52
C GLN A 5 -9.70 0.98 -18.63
N MET A 6 -9.50 2.26 -18.34
CA MET A 6 -9.60 3.33 -19.33
C MET A 6 -8.35 3.41 -20.20
N LEU A 7 -8.57 3.50 -21.50
CA LEU A 7 -7.52 3.75 -22.47
C LEU A 7 -7.03 5.21 -22.41
N PRO A 8 -5.80 5.51 -22.89
CA PRO A 8 -5.26 6.87 -22.85
C PRO A 8 -6.16 7.91 -23.52
N ASP A 9 -6.76 7.58 -24.66
CA ASP A 9 -7.69 8.47 -25.36
C ASP A 9 -8.96 8.71 -24.56
N GLU A 10 -9.46 7.69 -23.89
CA GLU A 10 -10.62 7.79 -23.01
C GLU A 10 -10.32 8.66 -21.80
N ARG A 11 -9.13 8.55 -21.23
CA ARG A 11 -8.68 9.41 -20.12
C ARG A 11 -8.59 10.87 -20.54
N GLN A 12 -8.11 11.14 -21.74
CA GLN A 12 -8.03 12.49 -22.27
C GLN A 12 -9.42 13.10 -22.46
N ALA A 13 -10.35 12.35 -23.04
CA ALA A 13 -11.75 12.78 -23.18
C ALA A 13 -12.39 13.03 -21.81
N ALA A 14 -12.15 12.16 -20.85
CA ALA A 14 -12.64 12.31 -19.49
C ALA A 14 -12.12 13.58 -18.81
N ARG A 15 -10.85 13.91 -18.99
CA ARG A 15 -10.27 15.14 -18.45
C ARG A 15 -10.99 16.37 -18.96
N LEU A 16 -11.32 16.41 -20.25
CA LEU A 16 -12.06 17.50 -20.86
C LEU A 16 -13.47 17.62 -20.28
N LEU A 17 -14.16 16.49 -20.12
CA LEU A 17 -15.51 16.47 -19.57
C LEU A 17 -15.53 16.90 -18.10
N LEU A 18 -14.52 16.54 -17.33
CA LEU A 18 -14.48 16.79 -15.88
C LEU A 18 -14.00 18.20 -15.52
N ARG A 19 -13.53 18.99 -16.46
CA ARG A 19 -13.01 20.35 -16.19
C ARG A 19 -13.99 21.23 -15.41
N ARG A 20 -15.30 21.06 -15.62
CA ARG A 20 -16.34 21.88 -14.99
C ARG A 20 -16.92 21.23 -13.72
N CYS A 21 -16.47 20.05 -13.36
CA CYS A 21 -17.05 19.31 -12.24
C CYS A 21 -16.43 19.65 -10.88
N GLY A 22 -15.28 20.34 -10.87
CA GLY A 22 -14.63 20.79 -9.63
C GLY A 22 -14.39 19.63 -8.65
N ASN A 23 -14.88 19.77 -7.43
CA ASN A 23 -14.69 18.81 -6.36
C ASN A 23 -15.39 17.46 -6.59
N GLN A 24 -16.36 17.40 -7.51
CA GLN A 24 -17.09 16.17 -7.82
C GLN A 24 -16.36 15.29 -8.83
N ALA A 25 -15.32 15.78 -9.49
CA ALA A 25 -14.62 15.05 -10.55
C ALA A 25 -14.11 13.69 -10.09
N GLN A 26 -13.44 13.63 -8.95
CA GLN A 26 -12.91 12.36 -8.43
C GLN A 26 -14.03 11.41 -7.99
N CYS A 27 -15.09 11.91 -7.40
CA CYS A 27 -16.27 11.10 -7.03
C CYS A 27 -16.90 10.45 -8.25
N LEU A 28 -17.03 11.18 -9.35
CA LEU A 28 -17.56 10.68 -10.61
C LEU A 28 -16.65 9.61 -11.23
N LEU A 29 -15.34 9.82 -11.19
CA LEU A 29 -14.36 8.83 -11.65
C LEU A 29 -14.37 7.57 -10.80
N ASP A 30 -14.51 7.70 -9.50
CA ASP A 30 -14.58 6.56 -8.58
C ASP A 30 -15.86 5.74 -8.83
N GLU A 31 -16.98 6.40 -9.10
CA GLU A 31 -18.23 5.72 -9.47
C GLU A 31 -18.06 4.96 -10.78
N LEU A 32 -17.45 5.58 -11.77
CA LEU A 32 -17.12 4.92 -13.04
C LEU A 32 -16.22 3.72 -12.82
N ALA A 33 -15.16 3.86 -12.02
CA ALA A 33 -14.25 2.77 -11.70
C ALA A 33 -14.98 1.59 -11.05
N GLY A 34 -15.86 1.85 -10.11
CA GLY A 34 -16.68 0.83 -9.45
C GLY A 34 -17.58 0.09 -10.44
N ARG A 35 -18.21 0.80 -11.35
CA ARG A 35 -19.04 0.19 -12.40
C ARG A 35 -18.24 -0.66 -13.38
N LEU A 36 -17.07 -0.22 -13.76
CA LEU A 36 -16.17 -1.00 -14.63
C LEU A 36 -15.72 -2.30 -13.95
N GLN A 37 -15.46 -2.26 -12.66
CA GLN A 37 -15.07 -3.44 -11.89
C GLN A 37 -16.16 -4.51 -11.84
N VAL A 38 -17.42 -4.11 -11.74
CA VAL A 38 -18.56 -5.05 -11.72
C VAL A 38 -19.10 -5.39 -13.11
N ARG A 39 -18.43 -4.95 -14.17
CA ARG A 39 -18.82 -5.18 -15.58
C ARG A 39 -20.24 -4.69 -15.91
N GLY A 40 -20.70 -3.65 -15.19
CA GLY A 40 -22.03 -3.08 -15.37
C GLY A 40 -22.12 -1.97 -16.41
N VAL A 41 -21.06 -1.73 -17.19
CA VAL A 41 -21.03 -0.67 -18.21
C VAL A 41 -21.25 -1.28 -19.58
N ARG A 42 -22.42 -1.03 -20.17
CA ARG A 42 -22.77 -1.46 -21.52
C ARG A 42 -22.30 -0.49 -22.61
N LEU A 43 -22.08 0.76 -22.21
CA LEU A 43 -21.57 1.83 -23.08
C LEU A 43 -20.07 1.99 -22.87
N SER A 44 -19.43 2.81 -23.71
CA SER A 44 -18.03 3.16 -23.48
C SER A 44 -17.88 3.85 -22.12
N PRO A 45 -16.70 3.76 -21.47
CA PRO A 45 -16.47 4.47 -20.19
C PRO A 45 -16.75 5.98 -20.27
N VAL A 46 -16.41 6.60 -21.40
CA VAL A 46 -16.65 8.04 -21.63
C VAL A 46 -18.16 8.33 -21.71
N ALA A 47 -18.92 7.51 -22.42
CA ALA A 47 -20.38 7.69 -22.51
C ALA A 47 -21.06 7.51 -21.15
N TYR A 48 -20.60 6.53 -20.37
CA TYR A 48 -21.12 6.33 -19.01
C TYR A 48 -20.79 7.53 -18.12
N LEU A 49 -19.57 8.04 -18.20
CA LEU A 49 -19.14 9.24 -17.46
C LEU A 49 -19.98 10.46 -17.82
N ARG A 50 -20.30 10.66 -19.09
CA ARG A 50 -21.23 11.74 -19.52
C ARG A 50 -22.58 11.64 -18.82
N GLY A 51 -23.11 10.43 -18.70
CA GLY A 51 -24.35 10.18 -17.98
C GLY A 51 -24.26 10.54 -16.51
N LEU A 52 -23.14 10.19 -15.85
CA LEU A 52 -22.89 10.56 -14.45
C LEU A 52 -22.79 12.07 -14.27
N ILE A 53 -22.08 12.74 -15.17
CA ILE A 53 -21.93 14.21 -15.15
C ILE A 53 -23.30 14.89 -15.33
N ALA A 54 -24.13 14.40 -16.24
CA ALA A 54 -25.47 14.91 -16.44
C ALA A 54 -26.32 14.79 -15.17
N ARG A 55 -26.26 13.65 -14.50
CA ARG A 55 -26.94 13.45 -13.21
C ARG A 55 -26.41 14.39 -12.12
N ALA A 56 -25.12 14.58 -12.05
CA ALA A 56 -24.51 15.50 -11.08
C ALA A 56 -24.96 16.94 -11.34
N SER A 57 -25.03 17.37 -12.59
CA SER A 57 -25.50 18.70 -12.97
C SER A 57 -26.99 18.91 -12.64
N ALA A 58 -27.78 17.85 -12.73
CA ALA A 58 -29.20 17.85 -12.37
C ALA A 58 -29.45 17.70 -10.86
N GLY A 59 -28.42 17.48 -10.06
CA GLY A 59 -28.52 17.24 -8.62
C GLY A 59 -29.06 15.85 -8.26
N SER A 60 -29.11 14.93 -9.21
CA SER A 60 -29.62 13.56 -9.01
C SER A 60 -28.55 12.49 -8.92
N PHE A 61 -27.27 12.88 -8.89
CA PHE A 61 -26.16 11.94 -8.72
C PHE A 61 -26.09 11.46 -7.27
N VAL A 62 -26.16 10.15 -7.08
CA VAL A 62 -26.00 9.49 -5.78
C VAL A 62 -24.84 8.50 -5.89
N PRO A 63 -23.75 8.68 -5.14
CA PRO A 63 -22.64 7.72 -5.14
C PRO A 63 -23.10 6.37 -4.57
N GLU A 64 -22.85 5.30 -5.29
CA GLU A 64 -23.14 3.93 -4.84
C GLU A 64 -21.87 3.11 -4.67
N LEU A 65 -21.06 3.01 -5.72
CA LEU A 65 -19.84 2.22 -5.74
C LEU A 65 -18.57 3.06 -5.52
N GLY A 66 -18.66 4.36 -5.81
CA GLY A 66 -17.53 5.28 -5.68
C GLY A 66 -16.92 5.33 -4.28
N PRO A 67 -17.70 5.42 -3.20
CA PRO A 67 -17.15 5.43 -1.84
C PRO A 67 -16.30 4.21 -1.51
N ARG A 68 -16.70 3.03 -1.98
CA ARG A 68 -15.91 1.80 -1.83
C ARG A 68 -14.58 1.88 -2.57
N VAL A 69 -14.59 2.37 -3.81
CA VAL A 69 -13.37 2.57 -4.60
C VAL A 69 -12.42 3.54 -3.92
N ALA A 70 -12.94 4.65 -3.42
CA ALA A 70 -12.16 5.64 -2.68
C ALA A 70 -11.54 5.05 -1.41
N ALA A 71 -12.31 4.27 -0.65
CA ALA A 71 -11.83 3.61 0.56
C ALA A 71 -10.73 2.59 0.27
N GLU A 72 -10.88 1.79 -0.77
CA GLU A 72 -9.85 0.83 -1.20
C GLU A 72 -8.55 1.53 -1.63
N ARG A 73 -8.67 2.65 -2.35
CA ARG A 73 -7.50 3.46 -2.74
C ARG A 73 -6.79 4.02 -1.52
N GLU A 74 -7.52 4.57 -0.57
CA GLU A 74 -6.96 5.10 0.67
C GLU A 74 -6.24 4.01 1.46
N GLN A 75 -6.83 2.83 1.55
CA GLN A 75 -6.22 1.68 2.24
C GLN A 75 -4.92 1.26 1.56
N ARG A 76 -4.89 1.20 0.22
CA ARG A 76 -3.67 0.89 -0.53
C ARG A 76 -2.57 1.91 -0.30
N GLN A 77 -2.92 3.19 -0.20
CA GLN A 77 -1.96 4.25 0.10
C GLN A 77 -1.37 4.09 1.50
N LYS A 78 -2.19 3.80 2.50
CA LYS A 78 -1.74 3.52 3.87
C LYS A 78 -0.82 2.31 3.94
N ASP A 79 -1.17 1.24 3.24
CA ASP A 79 -0.36 0.02 3.18
C ASP A 79 0.99 0.27 2.49
N ALA A 80 1.01 1.08 1.44
CA ALA A 80 2.23 1.47 0.74
C ALA A 80 3.16 2.28 1.64
N ILE A 81 2.61 3.23 2.41
CA ILE A 81 3.37 4.03 3.38
C ILE A 81 3.98 3.12 4.46
N ARG A 82 3.19 2.23 5.04
CA ARG A 82 3.67 1.28 6.05
C ARG A 82 4.78 0.38 5.52
N ARG A 83 4.67 -0.05 4.27
CA ARG A 83 5.69 -0.86 3.61
C ARG A 83 6.99 -0.10 3.44
N ARG A 84 6.92 1.15 2.99
CA ARG A 84 8.10 2.02 2.86
C ARG A 84 8.77 2.28 4.20
N GLU A 85 8.00 2.50 5.24
CA GLU A 85 8.50 2.70 6.60
C GLU A 85 9.22 1.46 7.12
N ARG A 86 8.65 0.27 6.89
CA ARG A 86 9.28 -1.00 7.26
C ARG A 86 10.59 -1.24 6.50
N GLU A 87 10.58 -1.00 5.19
CA GLU A 87 11.78 -1.13 4.35
C GLU A 87 12.87 -0.15 4.78
N ALA A 88 12.51 1.10 5.08
CA ALA A 88 13.45 2.09 5.59
C ALA A 88 14.05 1.69 6.93
N GLU A 89 13.23 1.15 7.83
CA GLU A 89 13.68 0.65 9.13
C GLU A 89 14.61 -0.56 8.98
N GLU A 90 14.26 -1.50 8.11
CA GLU A 90 15.12 -2.66 7.81
C GLU A 90 16.47 -2.24 7.22
N GLN A 91 16.46 -1.26 6.30
CA GLN A 91 17.70 -0.73 5.73
C GLN A 91 18.55 -0.03 6.79
N ARG A 92 17.92 0.74 7.68
CA ARG A 92 18.60 1.41 8.78
C ARG A 92 19.23 0.40 9.72
N LEU A 93 18.51 -0.64 10.10
CA LEU A 93 19.02 -1.72 10.95
C LEU A 93 20.13 -2.51 10.26
N ALA A 94 20.00 -2.78 8.97
CA ALA A 94 21.03 -3.45 8.19
C ALA A 94 22.32 -2.61 8.10
N ALA A 95 22.17 -1.30 7.89
CA ALA A 95 23.33 -0.38 7.88
C ALA A 95 24.00 -0.31 9.25
N GLU A 96 23.23 -0.29 10.33
CA GLU A 96 23.75 -0.32 11.70
C GLU A 96 24.51 -1.62 11.98
N ARG A 97 23.95 -2.76 11.57
CA ARG A 97 24.60 -4.09 11.72
C ARG A 97 25.87 -4.23 10.88
N ALA A 98 25.98 -3.47 9.80
CA ALA A 98 27.18 -3.47 8.96
C ALA A 98 28.32 -2.61 9.53
N THR A 99 28.07 -1.82 10.57
CA THR A 99 29.12 -1.00 11.20
C THR A 99 30.15 -1.88 11.93
N PRO A 100 31.45 -1.53 11.89
CA PRO A 100 32.45 -2.27 12.63
C PRO A 100 32.18 -2.31 14.14
N GLU A 101 31.64 -1.25 14.68
CA GLU A 101 31.29 -1.16 16.10
C GLU A 101 30.22 -2.18 16.50
N TYR A 102 29.16 -2.30 15.71
CA TYR A 102 28.12 -3.29 15.94
C TYR A 102 28.68 -4.72 15.83
N GLN A 103 29.47 -4.99 14.81
CA GLN A 103 30.09 -6.30 14.60
C GLN A 103 31.04 -6.68 15.73
N ALA A 104 31.80 -5.73 16.24
CA ALA A 104 32.68 -5.95 17.40
C ALA A 104 31.87 -6.31 18.66
N LYS A 105 30.76 -5.58 18.92
CA LYS A 105 29.87 -5.86 20.06
C LYS A 105 29.20 -7.22 19.91
N ALA A 106 28.75 -7.56 18.74
CA ALA A 106 28.10 -8.84 18.47
C ALA A 106 29.05 -10.00 18.65
N LEU A 107 30.31 -9.85 18.21
CA LEU A 107 31.35 -10.84 18.40
C LEU A 107 31.66 -11.04 19.88
N ALA A 108 31.85 -9.95 20.64
CA ALA A 108 32.08 -10.00 22.08
C ALA A 108 30.94 -10.71 22.81
N GLN A 109 29.69 -10.44 22.43
CA GLN A 109 28.53 -11.08 23.01
C GLN A 109 28.50 -12.59 22.75
N ARG A 110 28.82 -13.01 21.52
CA ARG A 110 28.92 -14.43 21.15
C ARG A 110 30.01 -15.13 21.93
N GLN A 111 31.15 -14.50 22.15
CA GLN A 111 32.25 -15.06 22.94
C GLN A 111 31.82 -15.26 24.40
N LYS A 112 31.15 -14.30 25.02
CA LYS A 112 30.62 -14.44 26.37
C LYS A 112 29.63 -15.61 26.49
N VAL A 113 28.70 -15.73 25.54
CA VAL A 113 27.73 -16.83 25.52
C VAL A 113 28.46 -18.16 25.38
N ARG A 114 29.44 -18.26 24.50
CA ARG A 114 30.24 -19.48 24.31
C ARG A 114 31.00 -19.88 25.58
N GLN A 115 31.61 -18.90 26.29
CA GLN A 115 32.27 -19.14 27.57
C GLN A 115 31.28 -19.66 28.62
N MET A 116 30.09 -19.09 28.72
CA MET A 116 29.06 -19.55 29.63
C MET A 116 28.62 -20.98 29.34
N ILE A 117 28.47 -21.33 28.07
CA ILE A 117 28.12 -22.69 27.64
C ILE A 117 29.25 -23.67 27.99
N ASP A 118 30.50 -23.30 27.74
CA ASP A 118 31.65 -24.14 28.05
C ASP A 118 31.80 -24.37 29.55
N GLU A 119 31.61 -23.36 30.37
CA GLU A 119 31.58 -23.46 31.83
C GLU A 119 30.48 -24.42 32.31
N LEU A 120 29.27 -24.29 31.74
CA LEU A 120 28.16 -25.18 32.04
C LEU A 120 28.48 -26.64 31.67
N LYS A 121 29.09 -26.85 30.51
CA LYS A 121 29.51 -28.18 30.08
C LYS A 121 30.52 -28.82 31.03
N VAL A 122 31.49 -28.03 31.48
CA VAL A 122 32.50 -28.49 32.47
C VAL A 122 31.81 -28.86 33.80
N ARG A 123 30.90 -28.05 34.31
CA ARG A 123 30.12 -28.35 35.52
C ARG A 123 29.29 -29.62 35.36
N MET A 124 28.61 -29.79 34.22
CA MET A 124 27.83 -31.00 33.94
C MET A 124 28.72 -32.22 33.76
N GLY A 125 29.88 -32.06 33.19
CA GLY A 125 30.89 -33.12 33.07
C GLY A 125 31.42 -33.59 34.40
N THR A 126 31.71 -32.69 35.37
CA THR A 126 32.12 -33.02 36.73
C THR A 126 31.03 -33.70 37.54
N ASN A 127 29.78 -33.38 37.35
CA ASN A 127 28.66 -33.98 38.03
C ASN A 127 28.27 -35.38 37.52
N ARG A 128 28.76 -35.82 36.39
CA ARG A 128 28.52 -37.11 35.77
C ARG A 128 29.55 -38.18 36.15
N ARG A 129 30.60 -37.83 36.86
CA ARG A 129 31.57 -38.84 37.34
C ARG A 129 30.99 -39.60 38.52
N PRO A 130 30.99 -40.93 38.46
CA PRO A 130 30.63 -41.76 39.61
C PRO A 130 31.61 -41.59 40.77
#